data_76152f8e330db0c7772430684fe80703
#
_entry.id   76152f8e330db0c7772430684fe80703
#
_cell.length_a   1.000
_cell.length_b   1.000
_cell.length_c   1.000
_cell.angle_alpha   90.00
_cell.angle_beta   90.00
_cell.angle_gamma   90.00
#
_symmetry.space_group_name_H-M   'P 1'
#
loop_
_entity.id
_entity.type
_entity.pdbx_description
1 polymer ?
#
loop_
_entity_poly.entity_id
_entity_poly.type
_entity_poly.pdbx_seq_one_letter_code
_entity_poly.pdbx_strand_id
1 'polypeptide(L)'
;MKFVDRIREQAVLQTALESKASSFIVIYGRRRLGKSTLIRRVLKDGDIYFEANLSEKTTQLSLLARTIGTEYPGFDSPVYSSWEDIIMAFNYRCKENATLVLDEFPYLVQKDSALPSTLQRILDRRITGVNELRCNIIICGSSQRMMHGLLQGSEPLYGRADRIFILRPVKLPWWQEIINTSAKELVEEYSIWGG
;
A
#
# COMPACT_ATOMS: atom_id res chain seq x y z
N MET A 1 -16.77 5.22 -13.81
CA MET A 1 -17.15 5.68 -12.47
C MET A 1 -16.31 6.90 -12.11
N LYS A 2 -16.92 8.07 -11.85
CA LYS A 2 -16.17 9.25 -11.39
C LYS A 2 -15.68 8.96 -9.96
N PHE A 3 -14.38 9.12 -9.71
CA PHE A 3 -13.82 9.06 -8.37
C PHE A 3 -14.09 10.43 -7.71
N VAL A 4 -15.11 10.46 -6.89
CA VAL A 4 -15.54 11.67 -6.18
C VAL A 4 -15.12 11.51 -4.73
N ASP A 5 -14.68 12.59 -4.09
CA ASP A 5 -14.39 12.64 -2.65
C ASP A 5 -13.12 11.91 -2.19
N ARG A 6 -11.97 12.15 -2.43
CA ARG A 6 -10.73 11.80 -1.69
C ARG A 6 -9.59 12.74 -2.09
N ILE A 7 -10.00 13.95 -2.45
CA ILE A 7 -9.06 15.00 -2.88
C ILE A 7 -8.05 15.29 -1.76
N ARG A 8 -8.53 15.31 -0.51
CA ARG A 8 -7.68 15.57 0.65
C ARG A 8 -6.71 14.41 0.89
N GLU A 9 -7.21 13.18 0.91
CA GLU A 9 -6.36 12.00 1.08
C GLU A 9 -5.36 11.87 -0.07
N GLN A 10 -5.78 12.14 -1.31
CA GLN A 10 -4.90 12.14 -2.47
C GLN A 10 -3.79 13.18 -2.33
N ALA A 11 -4.13 14.43 -1.98
CA ALA A 11 -3.14 15.51 -1.81
C ALA A 11 -2.13 15.19 -0.69
N VAL A 12 -2.61 14.69 0.46
CA VAL A 12 -1.73 14.30 1.59
C VAL A 12 -0.84 13.14 1.21
N LEU A 13 -1.38 12.13 0.49
CA LEU A 13 -0.60 10.99 0.02
C LEU A 13 0.47 11.42 -0.99
N GLN A 14 0.10 12.24 -1.96
CA GLN A 14 1.03 12.77 -2.95
C GLN A 14 2.16 13.59 -2.29
N THR A 15 1.83 14.51 -1.37
CA THR A 15 2.82 15.28 -0.61
C THR A 15 3.79 14.39 0.16
N ALA A 16 3.29 13.30 0.76
CA ALA A 16 4.13 12.36 1.49
C ALA A 16 5.10 11.61 0.56
N LEU A 17 4.65 11.21 -0.63
CA LEU A 17 5.48 10.49 -1.62
C LEU A 17 6.51 11.40 -2.31
N GLU A 18 6.27 12.69 -2.36
CA GLU A 18 7.17 13.70 -2.95
C GLU A 18 8.17 14.28 -1.95
N SER A 19 8.14 13.81 -0.70
CA SER A 19 9.11 14.20 0.32
C SER A 19 10.54 13.79 -0.07
N LYS A 20 11.54 14.57 0.35
CA LYS A 20 12.95 14.22 0.14
C LYS A 20 13.36 12.95 0.87
N ALA A 21 12.75 12.67 2.02
CA ALA A 21 12.96 11.43 2.76
C ALA A 21 11.96 10.37 2.32
N SER A 22 12.40 9.11 2.23
CA SER A 22 11.52 8.00 1.96
C SER A 22 10.40 7.90 3.00
N SER A 23 9.18 7.59 2.55
CA SER A 23 8.01 7.49 3.41
C SER A 23 7.53 6.04 3.54
N PHE A 24 7.14 5.65 4.75
CA PHE A 24 6.39 4.42 4.99
C PHE A 24 4.94 4.77 5.30
N ILE A 25 4.03 4.30 4.46
CA ILE A 25 2.61 4.67 4.50
C ILE A 25 1.76 3.41 4.64
N VAL A 26 0.77 3.46 5.52
CA VAL A 26 -0.18 2.38 5.74
C VAL A 26 -1.58 2.85 5.33
N ILE A 27 -2.24 2.08 4.44
CA ILE A 27 -3.58 2.39 3.96
C ILE A 27 -4.48 1.18 4.22
N TYR A 28 -5.54 1.35 4.99
CA TYR A 28 -6.49 0.25 5.20
C TYR A 28 -7.93 0.72 5.33
N GLY A 29 -8.84 -0.22 5.16
CA GLY A 29 -10.29 0.02 5.19
C GLY A 29 -11.01 -1.13 4.49
N ARG A 30 -12.32 -1.24 4.68
CA ARG A 30 -13.12 -2.31 4.08
C ARG A 30 -12.90 -2.43 2.57
N ARG A 31 -13.23 -3.58 2.01
CA ARG A 31 -13.25 -3.80 0.55
C ARG A 31 -14.14 -2.75 -0.13
N ARG A 32 -13.82 -2.42 -1.38
CA ARG A 32 -14.57 -1.47 -2.23
C ARG A 32 -14.60 -0.01 -1.77
N LEU A 33 -13.77 0.39 -0.79
CA LEU A 33 -13.65 1.79 -0.36
C LEU A 33 -12.70 2.65 -1.20
N GLY A 34 -12.22 2.14 -2.33
CA GLY A 34 -11.37 2.90 -3.26
C GLY A 34 -9.89 3.02 -2.85
N LYS A 35 -9.37 2.13 -1.98
CA LYS A 35 -7.95 2.11 -1.59
C LYS A 35 -7.02 2.03 -2.81
N SER A 36 -7.17 0.98 -3.61
CA SER A 36 -6.35 0.75 -4.79
C SER A 36 -6.49 1.86 -5.82
N THR A 37 -7.69 2.43 -5.98
CA THR A 37 -7.94 3.58 -6.85
C THR A 37 -7.22 4.83 -6.35
N LEU A 38 -7.25 5.11 -5.05
CA LEU A 38 -6.53 6.23 -4.44
C LEU A 38 -5.02 6.11 -4.68
N ILE A 39 -4.46 4.93 -4.40
CA ILE A 39 -3.03 4.66 -4.60
C ILE A 39 -2.64 4.84 -6.06
N ARG A 40 -3.33 4.16 -7.00
CA ARG A 40 -3.02 4.23 -8.45
C ARG A 40 -3.06 5.63 -9.04
N ARG A 41 -3.81 6.57 -8.44
CA ARG A 41 -3.89 7.96 -8.90
C ARG A 41 -2.66 8.81 -8.57
N VAL A 42 -1.87 8.40 -7.60
CA VAL A 42 -0.67 9.13 -7.18
C VAL A 42 0.62 8.47 -7.65
N LEU A 43 0.53 7.24 -8.17
CA LEU A 43 1.70 6.53 -8.71
C LEU A 43 2.18 7.17 -10.01
N LYS A 44 3.49 7.15 -10.20
CA LYS A 44 4.23 7.71 -11.34
C LYS A 44 5.02 6.60 -12.05
N ASP A 45 5.59 6.94 -13.18
CA ASP A 45 6.49 6.03 -13.93
C ASP A 45 7.69 5.62 -13.07
N GLY A 46 7.91 4.34 -12.96
CA GLY A 46 8.92 3.73 -12.11
C GLY A 46 8.39 3.30 -10.73
N ASP A 47 7.14 3.64 -10.38
CA ASP A 47 6.49 3.10 -9.19
C ASP A 47 5.97 1.67 -9.45
N ILE A 48 5.99 0.86 -8.43
CA ILE A 48 5.57 -0.54 -8.50
C ILE A 48 4.32 -0.77 -7.67
N TYR A 49 3.30 -1.34 -8.31
CA TYR A 49 2.09 -1.77 -7.63
C TYR A 49 1.96 -3.29 -7.69
N PHE A 50 2.15 -3.94 -6.56
CA PHE A 50 2.03 -5.37 -6.41
C PHE A 50 0.79 -5.70 -5.56
N GLU A 51 -0.12 -6.49 -6.13
CA GLU A 51 -1.28 -7.03 -5.44
C GLU A 51 -0.99 -8.47 -5.01
N ALA A 52 -0.91 -8.68 -3.71
CA ALA A 52 -0.65 -9.99 -3.13
C ALA A 52 -1.85 -10.93 -3.24
N ASN A 53 -1.58 -12.22 -3.28
CA ASN A 53 -2.58 -13.27 -3.28
C ASN A 53 -2.29 -14.32 -2.20
N LEU A 54 -3.00 -15.45 -2.19
CA LEU A 54 -2.83 -16.52 -1.21
C LEU A 54 -1.74 -17.55 -1.56
N SER A 55 -0.92 -17.26 -2.58
CA SER A 55 0.19 -18.16 -2.96
C SER A 55 1.27 -18.20 -1.88
N GLU A 56 2.10 -19.25 -1.95
CA GLU A 56 3.23 -19.41 -1.04
C GLU A 56 4.29 -18.30 -1.23
N LYS A 57 5.11 -18.08 -0.20
CA LYS A 57 6.13 -17.02 -0.15
C LYS A 57 7.01 -17.00 -1.41
N THR A 58 7.52 -18.13 -1.85
CA THR A 58 8.40 -18.21 -3.03
C THR A 58 7.71 -17.76 -4.30
N THR A 59 6.45 -18.14 -4.47
CA THR A 59 5.62 -17.68 -5.59
C THR A 59 5.37 -16.18 -5.53
N GLN A 60 5.05 -15.64 -4.35
CA GLN A 60 4.85 -14.21 -4.15
C GLN A 60 6.11 -13.40 -4.50
N LEU A 61 7.29 -13.86 -4.06
CA LEU A 61 8.58 -13.24 -4.39
C LEU A 61 8.82 -13.24 -5.91
N SER A 62 8.56 -14.37 -6.58
CA SER A 62 8.69 -14.46 -8.05
C SER A 62 7.71 -13.54 -8.78
N LEU A 63 6.46 -13.44 -8.31
CA LEU A 63 5.46 -12.55 -8.88
C LEU A 63 5.85 -11.07 -8.68
N LEU A 64 6.33 -10.71 -7.49
CA LEU A 64 6.82 -9.35 -7.23
C LEU A 64 8.02 -9.03 -8.12
N ALA A 65 8.99 -9.95 -8.25
CA ALA A 65 10.15 -9.75 -9.12
C ALA A 65 9.74 -9.49 -10.58
N ARG A 66 8.80 -10.27 -11.11
CA ARG A 66 8.24 -10.05 -12.46
C ARG A 66 7.53 -8.69 -12.57
N THR A 67 6.73 -8.32 -11.56
CA THR A 67 6.06 -7.01 -11.54
C THR A 67 7.07 -5.87 -11.56
N ILE A 68 8.15 -5.97 -10.78
CA ILE A 68 9.23 -4.98 -10.81
C ILE A 68 9.94 -5.00 -12.16
N GLY A 69 10.13 -6.19 -12.75
CA GLY A 69 10.77 -6.38 -14.05
C GLY A 69 10.07 -5.68 -15.21
N THR A 70 8.76 -5.37 -15.09
CA THR A 70 8.04 -4.60 -16.13
C THR A 70 8.55 -3.16 -16.25
N GLU A 71 8.98 -2.54 -15.15
CA GLU A 71 9.52 -1.18 -15.10
C GLU A 71 11.05 -1.15 -15.07
N TYR A 72 11.67 -2.20 -14.54
CA TYR A 72 13.12 -2.34 -14.35
C TYR A 72 13.62 -3.62 -15.03
N PRO A 73 13.88 -3.61 -16.36
CA PRO A 73 14.25 -4.82 -17.13
C PRO A 73 15.39 -5.60 -16.51
N GLY A 74 15.23 -6.93 -16.45
CA GLY A 74 16.19 -7.84 -15.84
C GLY A 74 16.15 -7.92 -14.31
N PHE A 75 15.17 -7.26 -13.66
CA PHE A 75 14.99 -7.39 -12.22
C PHE A 75 14.53 -8.79 -11.80
N ASP A 76 13.81 -9.46 -12.66
CA ASP A 76 13.28 -10.81 -12.46
C ASP A 76 14.27 -11.94 -12.83
N SER A 77 15.47 -11.60 -13.29
CA SER A 77 16.49 -12.60 -13.63
C SER A 77 17.08 -13.30 -12.39
N PRO A 78 17.38 -12.62 -11.26
CA PRO A 78 17.81 -13.28 -10.03
C PRO A 78 16.65 -13.98 -9.32
N VAL A 79 16.97 -15.05 -8.59
CA VAL A 79 16.03 -15.67 -7.64
C VAL A 79 16.17 -14.99 -6.28
N TYR A 80 15.10 -14.37 -5.80
CA TYR A 80 15.06 -13.75 -4.48
C TYR A 80 14.58 -14.75 -3.44
N SER A 81 15.33 -14.91 -2.35
CA SER A 81 15.04 -15.87 -1.27
C SER A 81 14.27 -15.23 -0.10
N SER A 82 14.32 -13.93 0.03
CA SER A 82 13.65 -13.21 1.12
C SER A 82 13.03 -11.90 0.67
N TRP A 83 12.07 -11.39 1.47
CA TRP A 83 11.49 -10.07 1.29
C TRP A 83 12.52 -8.95 1.43
N GLU A 84 13.51 -9.14 2.30
CA GLU A 84 14.61 -8.18 2.47
C GLU A 84 15.42 -8.05 1.19
N ASP A 85 15.81 -9.20 0.60
CA ASP A 85 16.60 -9.20 -0.63
C ASP A 85 15.90 -8.47 -1.77
N ILE A 86 14.62 -8.77 -2.01
CA ILE A 86 13.89 -8.17 -3.13
C ILE A 86 13.57 -6.68 -2.90
N ILE A 87 13.20 -6.30 -1.67
CA ILE A 87 12.92 -4.89 -1.34
C ILE A 87 14.20 -4.06 -1.42
N MET A 88 15.32 -4.57 -0.90
CA MET A 88 16.59 -3.85 -0.97
C MET A 88 17.15 -3.81 -2.38
N ALA A 89 17.00 -4.88 -3.18
CA ALA A 89 17.36 -4.86 -4.60
C ALA A 89 16.55 -3.79 -5.36
N PHE A 90 15.25 -3.66 -5.09
CA PHE A 90 14.43 -2.58 -5.65
C PHE A 90 14.93 -1.21 -5.19
N ASN A 91 15.19 -1.02 -3.91
CA ASN A 91 15.70 0.22 -3.34
C ASN A 91 16.98 0.71 -4.01
N TYR A 92 17.89 -0.20 -4.38
CA TYR A 92 19.14 0.17 -5.05
C TYR A 92 18.97 0.49 -6.53
N ARG A 93 17.99 -0.11 -7.20
CA ARG A 93 17.76 0.04 -8.65
C ARG A 93 16.71 1.07 -9.01
N CYS A 94 15.81 1.39 -8.10
CA CYS A 94 14.70 2.28 -8.39
C CYS A 94 15.16 3.74 -8.60
N LYS A 95 14.33 4.49 -9.31
CA LYS A 95 14.44 5.95 -9.38
C LYS A 95 14.32 6.54 -7.99
N GLU A 96 14.89 7.72 -7.78
CA GLU A 96 14.75 8.43 -6.53
C GLU A 96 13.27 8.66 -6.19
N ASN A 97 12.90 8.40 -4.94
CA ASN A 97 11.54 8.49 -4.43
C ASN A 97 10.51 7.58 -5.17
N ALA A 98 10.95 6.56 -5.89
CA ALA A 98 10.02 5.57 -6.42
C ALA A 98 9.27 4.86 -5.29
N THR A 99 8.04 4.44 -5.57
CA THR A 99 7.15 3.83 -4.58
C THR A 99 6.96 2.34 -4.84
N LEU A 100 7.15 1.53 -3.81
CA LEU A 100 6.76 0.12 -3.80
C LEU A 100 5.45 -0.04 -3.02
N VAL A 101 4.39 -0.45 -3.71
CA VAL A 101 3.10 -0.74 -3.10
C VAL A 101 2.94 -2.24 -2.94
N LEU A 102 2.65 -2.67 -1.71
CA LEU A 102 2.27 -4.04 -1.37
C LEU A 102 0.79 -4.04 -0.97
N ASP A 103 -0.08 -4.24 -1.96
CA ASP A 103 -1.54 -4.31 -1.72
C ASP A 103 -1.94 -5.70 -1.26
N GLU A 104 -3.02 -5.78 -0.49
CA GLU A 104 -3.46 -6.96 0.25
C GLU A 104 -2.33 -7.58 1.10
N PHE A 105 -1.55 -6.72 1.75
CA PHE A 105 -0.44 -7.06 2.64
C PHE A 105 -0.77 -8.15 3.68
N PRO A 106 -2.00 -8.24 4.23
CA PRO A 106 -2.39 -9.35 5.08
C PRO A 106 -2.14 -10.74 4.50
N TYR A 107 -2.24 -10.93 3.18
CA TYR A 107 -1.96 -12.24 2.55
C TYR A 107 -0.47 -12.58 2.60
N LEU A 108 0.40 -11.58 2.46
CA LEU A 108 1.84 -11.78 2.61
C LEU A 108 2.19 -12.21 4.03
N VAL A 109 1.61 -11.54 5.03
CA VAL A 109 1.84 -11.87 6.45
C VAL A 109 1.32 -13.26 6.81
N GLN A 110 0.20 -13.70 6.22
CA GLN A 110 -0.32 -15.05 6.42
C GLN A 110 0.65 -16.13 5.92
N LYS A 111 1.41 -15.85 4.87
CA LYS A 111 2.37 -16.79 4.27
C LYS A 111 3.79 -16.63 4.81
N ASP A 112 4.09 -15.49 5.40
CA ASP A 112 5.36 -15.23 6.09
C ASP A 112 5.13 -14.28 7.27
N SER A 113 4.90 -14.84 8.45
CA SER A 113 4.67 -14.07 9.68
C SER A 113 5.89 -13.24 10.10
N ALA A 114 7.07 -13.51 9.57
CA ALA A 114 8.29 -12.73 9.83
C ALA A 114 8.37 -11.44 8.98
N LEU A 115 7.51 -11.28 7.97
CA LEU A 115 7.54 -10.11 7.07
C LEU A 115 7.41 -8.78 7.81
N PRO A 116 6.53 -8.58 8.81
CA PRO A 116 6.48 -7.32 9.56
C PRO A 116 7.80 -6.98 10.25
N SER A 117 8.47 -7.96 10.85
CA SER A 117 9.81 -7.78 11.47
C SER A 117 10.89 -7.51 10.42
N THR A 118 10.77 -8.08 9.24
CA THR A 118 11.67 -7.77 8.11
C THR A 118 11.50 -6.33 7.65
N LEU A 119 10.25 -5.88 7.48
CA LEU A 119 9.97 -4.46 7.16
C LEU A 119 10.47 -3.53 8.26
N GLN A 120 10.29 -3.89 9.52
CA GLN A 120 10.85 -3.13 10.66
C GLN A 120 12.34 -2.87 10.45
N ARG A 121 13.14 -3.92 10.21
CA ARG A 121 14.59 -3.78 10.01
C ARG A 121 14.94 -2.88 8.82
N ILE A 122 14.19 -3.00 7.72
CA ILE A 122 14.37 -2.16 6.54
C ILE A 122 14.07 -0.69 6.86
N LEU A 123 12.96 -0.42 7.55
CA LEU A 123 12.53 0.92 7.92
C LEU A 123 13.48 1.57 8.92
N ASP A 124 14.03 0.80 9.87
CA ASP A 124 14.96 1.32 10.88
C ASP A 124 16.28 1.78 10.26
N ARG A 125 16.65 1.32 9.06
CA ARG A 125 17.81 1.83 8.29
C ARG A 125 17.69 3.31 7.91
N ARG A 126 16.49 3.84 7.79
CA ARG A 126 16.26 5.29 7.58
C ARG A 126 16.85 6.14 8.70
N ILE A 127 16.88 5.59 9.92
CA ILE A 127 17.33 6.28 11.12
C ILE A 127 18.86 6.15 11.27
N THR A 128 19.41 5.01 10.87
CA THR A 128 20.83 4.71 11.08
C THR A 128 21.75 5.24 9.97
N GLY A 129 21.18 5.65 8.82
CA GLY A 129 21.94 6.12 7.66
C GLY A 129 22.80 5.06 6.98
N VAL A 130 22.76 3.81 7.43
CA VAL A 130 23.47 2.68 6.84
C VAL A 130 22.55 2.00 5.81
N ASN A 131 22.94 1.99 4.53
CA ASN A 131 22.11 1.48 3.42
C ASN A 131 20.71 2.14 3.42
N GLU A 132 20.68 3.44 3.37
CA GLU A 132 19.48 4.26 3.48
C GLU A 132 18.37 3.80 2.55
N LEU A 133 17.15 3.73 3.07
CA LEU A 133 15.97 3.46 2.28
C LEU A 133 15.63 4.71 1.44
N ARG A 134 15.72 4.59 0.13
CA ARG A 134 15.48 5.67 -0.84
C ARG A 134 14.08 5.60 -1.45
N CYS A 135 13.50 4.40 -1.53
CA CYS A 135 12.15 4.22 -2.05
C CYS A 135 11.10 4.42 -0.96
N ASN A 136 9.93 4.90 -1.38
CA ASN A 136 8.74 4.88 -0.54
C ASN A 136 8.17 3.46 -0.46
N ILE A 137 7.56 3.12 0.65
CA ILE A 137 6.84 1.85 0.83
C ILE A 137 5.41 2.15 1.25
N ILE A 138 4.45 1.60 0.52
CA ILE A 138 3.03 1.61 0.91
C ILE A 138 2.61 0.17 1.18
N ILE A 139 2.08 -0.10 2.37
CA ILE A 139 1.33 -1.33 2.62
C ILE A 139 -0.16 -1.03 2.67
N CYS A 140 -0.94 -1.88 2.00
CA CYS A 140 -2.38 -1.69 1.90
C CYS A 140 -3.11 -3.00 2.23
N GLY A 141 -4.31 -2.92 2.78
CA GLY A 141 -5.09 -4.12 3.05
C GLY A 141 -6.56 -3.85 3.36
N SER A 142 -7.40 -4.85 3.05
CA SER A 142 -8.84 -4.80 3.31
C SER A 142 -9.22 -5.34 4.70
N SER A 143 -8.37 -6.14 5.34
CA SER A 143 -8.59 -6.65 6.70
C SER A 143 -8.21 -5.59 7.74
N GLN A 144 -9.20 -4.81 8.19
CA GLN A 144 -8.99 -3.76 9.20
C GLN A 144 -8.36 -4.32 10.48
N ARG A 145 -8.85 -5.49 10.94
CA ARG A 145 -8.34 -6.12 12.18
C ARG A 145 -6.85 -6.45 12.07
N MET A 146 -6.43 -7.07 10.96
CA MET A 146 -5.02 -7.43 10.77
C MET A 146 -4.14 -6.19 10.60
N MET A 147 -4.55 -5.25 9.72
CA MET A 147 -3.77 -4.04 9.47
C MET A 147 -3.65 -3.18 10.72
N HIS A 148 -4.72 -3.03 11.50
CA HIS A 148 -4.68 -2.32 12.77
C HIS A 148 -3.80 -3.05 13.79
N GLY A 149 -3.90 -4.38 13.88
CA GLY A 149 -3.08 -5.20 14.77
C GLY A 149 -1.58 -5.00 14.53
N LEU A 150 -1.13 -4.95 13.26
CA LEU A 150 0.28 -4.73 12.90
C LEU A 150 0.86 -3.39 13.38
N LEU A 151 0.00 -2.44 13.73
CA LEU A 151 0.37 -1.07 14.12
C LEU A 151 0.21 -0.82 15.62
N GLN A 152 -0.07 -1.84 16.44
CA GLN A 152 -0.36 -1.66 17.86
C GLN A 152 0.72 -2.23 18.79
N GLY A 153 0.86 -1.60 19.95
CA GLY A 153 1.58 -2.14 21.10
C GLY A 153 3.04 -2.48 20.80
N SER A 154 3.40 -3.76 20.95
CA SER A 154 4.76 -4.28 20.72
C SER A 154 4.99 -4.81 19.31
N GLU A 155 4.04 -4.61 18.39
CA GLU A 155 4.17 -5.10 17.02
C GLU A 155 5.30 -4.39 16.25
N PRO A 156 5.95 -5.11 15.30
CA PRO A 156 7.14 -4.59 14.62
C PRO A 156 6.95 -3.26 13.88
N LEU A 157 5.74 -2.98 13.39
CA LEU A 157 5.46 -1.76 12.61
C LEU A 157 4.90 -0.61 13.46
N TYR A 158 4.74 -0.81 14.77
CA TYR A 158 4.27 0.25 15.67
C TYR A 158 5.19 1.47 15.65
N GLY A 159 4.60 2.66 15.50
CA GLY A 159 5.32 3.93 15.50
C GLY A 159 6.22 4.19 14.28
N ARG A 160 6.23 3.30 13.25
CA ARG A 160 7.09 3.44 12.06
C ARG A 160 6.41 4.06 10.86
N ALA A 161 5.09 4.06 10.83
CA ALA A 161 4.33 4.66 9.73
C ALA A 161 4.37 6.20 9.81
N ASP A 162 4.85 6.85 8.75
CA ASP A 162 4.84 8.30 8.61
C ASP A 162 3.43 8.83 8.39
N ARG A 163 2.57 8.02 7.76
CA ARG A 163 1.15 8.31 7.55
C ARG A 163 0.31 7.03 7.61
N ILE A 164 -0.86 7.15 8.23
CA ILE A 164 -1.86 6.08 8.28
C ILE A 164 -3.17 6.62 7.73
N PHE A 165 -3.68 5.98 6.68
CA PHE A 165 -4.97 6.29 6.08
C PHE A 165 -5.97 5.20 6.42
N ILE A 166 -6.99 5.54 7.22
CA ILE A 166 -8.12 4.66 7.51
C ILE A 166 -9.27 5.09 6.60
N LEU A 167 -9.44 4.41 5.48
CA LEU A 167 -10.49 4.76 4.55
C LEU A 167 -11.86 4.29 5.08
N ARG A 168 -12.76 5.24 5.21
CA ARG A 168 -14.15 5.05 5.61
C ARG A 168 -15.07 5.15 4.38
N PRO A 169 -16.31 4.66 4.44
CA PRO A 169 -17.30 4.89 3.40
C PRO A 169 -17.41 6.38 3.04
N VAL A 170 -17.63 6.66 1.77
CA VAL A 170 -17.85 8.02 1.27
C VAL A 170 -19.15 8.53 1.85
N LYS A 171 -19.20 9.78 2.30
CA LYS A 171 -20.42 10.38 2.92
C LYS A 171 -21.53 10.56 1.86
N LEU A 172 -22.78 10.42 2.29
CA LEU A 172 -23.99 10.52 1.45
C LEU A 172 -24.02 11.70 0.45
N PRO A 173 -23.64 12.94 0.80
CA PRO A 173 -23.70 14.06 -0.15
C PRO A 173 -22.90 13.83 -1.44
N TRP A 174 -21.82 13.06 -1.39
CA TRP A 174 -20.98 12.77 -2.54
C TRP A 174 -21.53 11.66 -3.46
N TRP A 175 -22.43 10.83 -2.94
CA TRP A 175 -23.09 9.79 -3.73
C TRP A 175 -24.03 10.40 -4.78
N GLN A 176 -24.67 11.53 -4.50
CA GLN A 176 -25.52 12.24 -5.44
C GLN A 176 -24.77 12.67 -6.70
N GLU A 177 -23.50 13.09 -6.57
CA GLU A 177 -22.64 13.43 -7.71
C GLU A 177 -22.19 12.21 -8.52
N ILE A 178 -22.11 11.03 -7.87
CA ILE A 178 -21.65 9.80 -8.51
C ILE A 178 -22.76 9.13 -9.34
N ILE A 179 -23.96 9.09 -8.82
CA ILE A 179 -25.05 8.27 -9.37
C ILE A 179 -26.11 9.11 -10.09
N ASN A 180 -26.09 10.42 -9.92
CA ASN A 180 -27.10 11.33 -10.46
C ASN A 180 -28.54 10.92 -10.08
N THR A 181 -28.73 10.46 -8.85
CA THR A 181 -29.93 9.80 -8.33
C THR A 181 -30.46 10.59 -7.12
N SER A 182 -31.76 10.48 -6.83
CA SER A 182 -32.35 11.18 -5.70
C SER A 182 -31.82 10.68 -4.34
N ALA A 183 -31.76 11.55 -3.34
CA ALA A 183 -31.27 11.20 -1.99
C ALA A 183 -32.04 10.04 -1.36
N LYS A 184 -33.33 9.85 -1.72
CA LYS A 184 -34.18 8.77 -1.19
C LYS A 184 -33.78 7.40 -1.73
N GLU A 185 -33.56 7.28 -3.04
CA GLU A 185 -33.09 6.05 -3.67
C GLU A 185 -31.70 5.64 -3.20
N LEU A 186 -30.81 6.62 -2.94
CA LEU A 186 -29.49 6.39 -2.37
C LEU A 186 -29.52 5.82 -0.96
N VAL A 187 -30.45 6.28 -0.12
CA VAL A 187 -30.59 5.75 1.26
C VAL A 187 -31.08 4.31 1.21
N GLU A 188 -31.98 3.97 0.30
CA GLU A 188 -32.46 2.60 0.12
C GLU A 188 -31.34 1.66 -0.35
N GLU A 189 -30.59 2.04 -1.38
CA GLU A 189 -29.44 1.25 -1.85
C GLU A 189 -28.34 1.11 -0.79
N TYR A 190 -28.03 2.19 -0.05
CA TYR A 190 -27.05 2.15 1.02
C TYR A 190 -27.47 1.21 2.16
N SER A 191 -28.76 1.16 2.46
CA SER A 191 -29.32 0.23 3.46
C SER A 191 -29.27 -1.23 3.03
N ILE A 192 -29.39 -1.52 1.72
CA ILE A 192 -29.34 -2.86 1.15
C ILE A 192 -27.89 -3.38 1.06
N TRP A 193 -26.94 -2.54 0.72
CA TRP A 193 -25.55 -2.96 0.46
C TRP A 193 -24.61 -2.79 1.64
N GLY A 194 -25.12 -2.34 2.80
CA GLY A 194 -24.38 -2.29 4.07
C GLY A 194 -23.17 -1.37 4.01
N GLY A 195 -23.42 -0.10 4.03
CA GLY A 195 -22.39 0.92 4.15
C GLY A 195 -21.47 0.70 5.34
#